data_29afd79e97680e0cec5a698e23b90fb2
#
_entry.id   29afd79e97680e0cec5a698e23b90fb2
#
_cell.length_a   1.000
_cell.length_b   1.000
_cell.length_c   1.000
_cell.angle_alpha   90.00
_cell.angle_beta   90.00
_cell.angle_gamma   90.00
#
_symmetry.space_group_name_H-M   'P 1'
#
loop_
_entity.id
_entity.type
_entity.pdbx_description
1 polymer ?
#
loop_
_entity_poly.entity_id
_entity_poly.type
_entity_poly.pdbx_seq_one_letter_code
_entity_poly.pdbx_strand_id
1 'polypeptide(L)'
;MRVLNSEEAQEVEQQALARPGMSALVLLQRAGHAVTQFCVAHFKFRTVCVVCGPAKNGARGLAAAESLRQVAENVSVILLASSADALEPDTAAFCSQLNQEPIWILGEDDFQSPPVQEALQADLIIDAIADSRPPLSPLQHKAVESINEAFGTVVSVDVPSGVDADSRLPFHQAEHNAVFAHGIITFVAPRLADVFGELTSGPIAVSEIGVAPAFVSNKTELQVITGQDVGIAFPPRPPDAHKGNFGHVLVIAGSAGKAGAAALAGMAALRTGAGLVTVACPASIQDTVAGFAPEMMIEALPETDKRSIAARAIAAVEKLMAGKNAVVLGPGLSQHPGTAEFVRTLVAHCPLPLVLDADAVNAFAGRASELKTASADKYCVLTPHPGEAARLLGISAKEIQADRIKMARHIATETGSCAVLKGWRTVVAGASGETWINMSGNAALAKGGSGDVLSGIIGAALARKCEKEASPPASVPDLGPPRTRVHELYGTGSMQKQSKFLAEQLERNTMKGSAFLMDVSVSAAVHLHGMCGDMARNELHENTVIARDVMDNLTRSFHECELQMERGLFYLQE
;
A
#
# COMPACT_ATOMS: atom_id res chain seq x y z
N MET A 1 -0.30 -6.37 -4.21
CA MET A 1 0.68 -6.79 -5.25
C MET A 1 1.73 -7.69 -4.61
N ARG A 2 2.10 -8.83 -5.21
CA ARG A 2 3.12 -9.74 -4.67
C ARG A 2 4.50 -9.11 -4.70
N VAL A 3 5.32 -9.38 -3.68
CA VAL A 3 6.74 -8.98 -3.64
C VAL A 3 7.55 -10.17 -4.16
N LEU A 4 8.45 -9.95 -5.12
CA LEU A 4 9.23 -11.01 -5.75
C LEU A 4 10.73 -10.89 -5.40
N ASN A 5 11.37 -12.05 -5.24
CA ASN A 5 12.83 -12.10 -5.33
C ASN A 5 13.28 -12.15 -6.80
N SER A 6 14.58 -12.06 -7.04
CA SER A 6 15.16 -12.00 -8.39
C SER A 6 14.88 -13.26 -9.23
N GLU A 7 14.85 -14.43 -8.59
CA GLU A 7 14.58 -15.71 -9.28
C GLU A 7 13.11 -15.78 -9.71
N GLU A 8 12.18 -15.46 -8.82
CA GLU A 8 10.74 -15.41 -9.09
C GLU A 8 10.40 -14.39 -10.18
N ALA A 9 11.08 -13.23 -10.18
CA ALA A 9 10.90 -12.21 -11.21
C ALA A 9 11.33 -12.70 -12.60
N GLN A 10 12.44 -13.42 -12.70
CA GLN A 10 12.89 -14.03 -13.95
C GLN A 10 11.91 -15.11 -14.44
N GLU A 11 11.41 -15.96 -13.54
CA GLU A 11 10.40 -16.97 -13.88
C GLU A 11 9.13 -16.34 -14.47
N VAL A 12 8.61 -15.28 -13.84
CA VAL A 12 7.41 -14.58 -14.28
C VAL A 12 7.61 -13.97 -15.66
N GLU A 13 8.77 -13.37 -15.91
CA GLU A 13 9.09 -12.79 -17.21
C GLU A 13 9.22 -13.85 -18.31
N GLN A 14 9.86 -14.98 -18.02
CA GLN A 14 9.92 -16.12 -18.95
C GLN A 14 8.53 -16.65 -19.30
N GLN A 15 7.63 -16.77 -18.32
CA GLN A 15 6.24 -17.16 -18.54
C GLN A 15 5.50 -16.14 -19.41
N ALA A 16 5.77 -14.85 -19.23
CA ALA A 16 5.17 -13.81 -20.05
C ALA A 16 5.64 -13.89 -21.51
N LEU A 17 6.93 -14.12 -21.75
CA LEU A 17 7.53 -14.26 -23.08
C LEU A 17 7.01 -15.49 -23.83
N ALA A 18 6.58 -16.55 -23.14
CA ALA A 18 5.98 -17.74 -23.76
C ALA A 18 4.59 -17.49 -24.37
N ARG A 19 4.00 -16.30 -24.20
CA ARG A 19 2.65 -15.99 -24.72
C ARG A 19 2.67 -15.47 -26.15
N PRO A 20 1.66 -15.81 -26.96
CA PRO A 20 1.49 -15.24 -28.30
C PRO A 20 1.40 -13.71 -28.26
N GLY A 21 2.18 -13.06 -29.10
CA GLY A 21 2.22 -11.58 -29.21
C GLY A 21 3.05 -10.87 -28.15
N MET A 22 3.72 -11.59 -27.24
CA MET A 22 4.67 -11.03 -26.28
C MET A 22 6.10 -11.38 -26.70
N SER A 23 6.94 -10.37 -26.83
CA SER A 23 8.38 -10.53 -27.11
C SER A 23 9.19 -9.68 -26.13
N ALA A 24 10.49 -9.97 -26.00
CA ALA A 24 11.39 -9.15 -25.20
C ALA A 24 11.36 -7.69 -25.66
N LEU A 25 11.36 -7.45 -26.96
CA LEU A 25 11.26 -6.11 -27.55
C LEU A 25 10.01 -5.36 -27.08
N VAL A 26 8.84 -6.02 -27.09
CA VAL A 26 7.57 -5.41 -26.62
C VAL A 26 7.62 -5.08 -25.14
N LEU A 27 8.18 -5.96 -24.30
CA LEU A 27 8.31 -5.70 -22.86
C LEU A 27 9.26 -4.52 -22.58
N LEU A 28 10.38 -4.46 -23.30
CA LEU A 28 11.38 -3.39 -23.17
C LEU A 28 10.82 -2.04 -23.65
N GLN A 29 10.08 -2.00 -24.76
CA GLN A 29 9.40 -0.78 -25.22
C GLN A 29 8.39 -0.27 -24.19
N ARG A 30 7.60 -1.16 -23.58
CA ARG A 30 6.66 -0.81 -22.53
C ARG A 30 7.38 -0.32 -21.26
N ALA A 31 8.51 -0.93 -20.90
CA ALA A 31 9.34 -0.47 -19.79
C ALA A 31 9.87 0.95 -20.06
N GLY A 32 10.41 1.22 -21.26
CA GLY A 32 10.86 2.55 -21.64
C GLY A 32 9.76 3.61 -21.58
N HIS A 33 8.56 3.27 -22.05
CA HIS A 33 7.40 4.17 -21.95
C HIS A 33 6.99 4.43 -20.49
N ALA A 34 7.01 3.39 -19.64
CA ALA A 34 6.70 3.54 -18.22
C ALA A 34 7.72 4.43 -17.49
N VAL A 35 9.02 4.31 -17.81
CA VAL A 35 10.06 5.22 -17.29
C VAL A 35 9.74 6.66 -17.66
N THR A 36 9.39 6.91 -18.93
CA THR A 36 9.03 8.26 -19.41
C THR A 36 7.82 8.81 -18.66
N GLN A 37 6.75 8.02 -18.53
CA GLN A 37 5.54 8.44 -17.79
C GLN A 37 5.86 8.77 -16.34
N PHE A 38 6.66 7.95 -15.68
CA PHE A 38 7.10 8.18 -14.31
C PHE A 38 7.90 9.49 -14.17
N CYS A 39 8.88 9.69 -15.05
CA CYS A 39 9.69 10.91 -15.02
C CYS A 39 8.86 12.18 -15.23
N VAL A 40 7.96 12.18 -16.21
CA VAL A 40 7.07 13.33 -16.52
C VAL A 40 6.10 13.61 -15.37
N ALA A 41 5.64 12.58 -14.66
CA ALA A 41 4.70 12.73 -13.54
C ALA A 41 5.35 13.38 -12.31
N HIS A 42 6.64 13.13 -12.07
CA HIS A 42 7.28 13.48 -10.79
C HIS A 42 8.38 14.53 -10.88
N PHE A 43 9.01 14.70 -12.06
CA PHE A 43 10.19 15.55 -12.17
C PHE A 43 10.06 16.59 -13.27
N LYS A 44 10.76 17.71 -13.10
CA LYS A 44 10.87 18.76 -14.12
C LYS A 44 12.25 18.66 -14.76
N PHE A 45 12.30 18.48 -16.06
CA PHE A 45 13.57 18.36 -16.80
C PHE A 45 13.41 18.84 -18.23
N ARG A 46 14.50 19.25 -18.83
CA ARG A 46 14.63 19.57 -20.27
C ARG A 46 15.69 18.70 -20.93
N THR A 47 16.75 18.39 -20.18
CA THR A 47 17.86 17.57 -20.63
C THR A 47 17.93 16.26 -19.85
N VAL A 48 18.26 15.17 -20.54
CA VAL A 48 18.32 13.83 -19.95
C VAL A 48 19.63 13.15 -20.32
N CYS A 49 20.28 12.52 -19.35
CA CYS A 49 21.39 11.59 -19.57
C CYS A 49 20.94 10.19 -19.14
N VAL A 50 21.03 9.21 -20.05
CA VAL A 50 20.74 7.81 -19.74
C VAL A 50 22.03 7.02 -19.69
N VAL A 51 22.36 6.46 -18.51
CA VAL A 51 23.58 5.66 -18.31
C VAL A 51 23.22 4.19 -18.34
N CYS A 52 23.67 3.49 -19.39
CA CYS A 52 23.27 2.11 -19.70
C CYS A 52 24.43 1.14 -19.52
N GLY A 53 24.16 -0.01 -18.89
CA GLY A 53 25.07 -1.15 -18.91
C GLY A 53 24.91 -2.02 -20.17
N PRO A 54 25.74 -3.07 -20.34
CA PRO A 54 25.71 -3.94 -21.51
C PRO A 54 24.56 -4.97 -21.48
N ALA A 55 23.95 -5.20 -20.33
CA ALA A 55 22.95 -6.23 -20.09
C ALA A 55 21.52 -5.69 -20.14
N LYS A 56 20.54 -6.49 -19.73
CA LYS A 56 19.11 -6.24 -19.87
C LYS A 56 18.63 -4.90 -19.30
N ASN A 57 19.17 -4.46 -18.14
CA ASN A 57 18.79 -3.16 -17.60
C ASN A 57 19.22 -2.02 -18.52
N GLY A 58 20.40 -2.16 -19.19
CA GLY A 58 20.81 -1.25 -20.25
C GLY A 58 19.83 -1.20 -21.42
N ALA A 59 19.26 -2.34 -21.83
CA ALA A 59 18.22 -2.37 -22.88
C ALA A 59 16.97 -1.58 -22.46
N ARG A 60 16.55 -1.66 -21.19
CA ARG A 60 15.46 -0.84 -20.64
C ARG A 60 15.81 0.66 -20.67
N GLY A 61 17.05 0.99 -20.31
CA GLY A 61 17.58 2.36 -20.41
C GLY A 61 17.57 2.89 -21.83
N LEU A 62 18.02 2.12 -22.81
CA LEU A 62 18.00 2.50 -24.24
C LEU A 62 16.56 2.70 -24.75
N ALA A 63 15.64 1.82 -24.37
CA ALA A 63 14.21 1.98 -24.68
C ALA A 63 13.61 3.24 -24.02
N ALA A 64 14.04 3.57 -22.80
CA ALA A 64 13.65 4.79 -22.13
C ALA A 64 14.24 6.03 -22.82
N ALA A 65 15.50 5.99 -23.27
CA ALA A 65 16.12 7.08 -24.00
C ALA A 65 15.34 7.44 -25.26
N GLU A 66 14.91 6.45 -26.04
CA GLU A 66 14.10 6.68 -27.24
C GLU A 66 12.73 7.27 -26.92
N SER A 67 12.08 6.79 -25.85
CA SER A 67 10.79 7.32 -25.40
C SER A 67 10.92 8.75 -24.85
N LEU A 68 11.96 9.05 -24.07
CA LEU A 68 12.22 10.37 -23.47
C LEU A 68 12.53 11.45 -24.52
N ARG A 69 13.03 11.10 -25.71
CA ARG A 69 13.23 12.04 -26.83
C ARG A 69 11.95 12.75 -27.28
N GLN A 70 10.79 12.18 -26.99
CA GLN A 70 9.50 12.77 -27.34
C GLN A 70 9.08 13.92 -26.40
N VAL A 71 9.70 14.01 -25.24
CA VAL A 71 9.32 14.94 -24.17
C VAL A 71 10.48 15.82 -23.67
N ALA A 72 11.73 15.46 -23.95
CA ALA A 72 12.93 16.22 -23.59
C ALA A 72 13.51 16.98 -24.78
N GLU A 73 14.19 18.11 -24.52
CA GLU A 73 14.89 18.90 -25.54
C GLU A 73 16.17 18.20 -26.03
N ASN A 74 16.87 17.51 -25.13
CA ASN A 74 18.07 16.74 -25.45
C ASN A 74 18.16 15.46 -24.60
N VAL A 75 18.53 14.33 -25.24
CA VAL A 75 18.75 13.04 -24.58
C VAL A 75 20.10 12.50 -24.99
N SER A 76 21.05 12.44 -24.08
CA SER A 76 22.36 11.82 -24.25
C SER A 76 22.34 10.40 -23.68
N VAL A 77 23.07 9.47 -24.30
CA VAL A 77 23.21 8.09 -23.85
C VAL A 77 24.67 7.79 -23.60
N ILE A 78 25.01 7.34 -22.40
CA ILE A 78 26.31 6.79 -22.02
C ILE A 78 26.16 5.27 -21.97
N LEU A 79 27.04 4.53 -22.66
CA LEU A 79 26.97 3.07 -22.76
C LEU A 79 28.27 2.43 -22.28
N LEU A 80 28.16 1.63 -21.21
CA LEU A 80 29.30 0.98 -20.55
C LEU A 80 29.68 -0.32 -21.28
N ALA A 81 30.25 -0.19 -22.48
CA ALA A 81 30.68 -1.32 -23.27
C ALA A 81 31.77 -0.89 -24.26
N SER A 82 32.67 -1.81 -24.58
CA SER A 82 33.79 -1.55 -25.51
C SER A 82 33.35 -1.49 -26.99
N SER A 83 32.24 -2.10 -27.33
CA SER A 83 31.67 -2.14 -28.70
C SER A 83 30.25 -2.72 -28.67
N ALA A 84 29.57 -2.65 -29.80
CA ALA A 84 28.25 -3.28 -29.98
C ALA A 84 28.28 -4.80 -29.78
N ASP A 85 29.39 -5.45 -30.08
CA ASP A 85 29.56 -6.92 -29.93
C ASP A 85 29.69 -7.35 -28.45
N ALA A 86 29.97 -6.40 -27.54
CA ALA A 86 30.02 -6.65 -26.10
C ALA A 86 28.64 -6.51 -25.41
N LEU A 87 27.62 -6.13 -26.14
CA LEU A 87 26.26 -5.98 -25.65
C LEU A 87 25.49 -7.30 -25.72
N GLU A 88 24.63 -7.53 -24.76
CA GLU A 88 23.62 -8.60 -24.85
C GLU A 88 22.68 -8.36 -26.05
N PRO A 89 22.08 -9.43 -26.63
CA PRO A 89 21.29 -9.33 -27.86
C PRO A 89 20.19 -8.26 -27.83
N ASP A 90 19.45 -8.16 -26.74
CA ASP A 90 18.37 -7.17 -26.59
C ASP A 90 18.93 -5.75 -26.50
N THR A 91 20.04 -5.55 -25.79
CA THR A 91 20.72 -4.25 -25.67
C THR A 91 21.31 -3.83 -27.00
N ALA A 92 21.93 -4.74 -27.74
CA ALA A 92 22.46 -4.49 -29.10
C ALA A 92 21.34 -4.11 -30.08
N ALA A 93 20.19 -4.80 -30.00
CA ALA A 93 19.02 -4.49 -30.82
C ALA A 93 18.49 -3.07 -30.61
N PHE A 94 18.38 -2.62 -29.35
CA PHE A 94 17.98 -1.23 -29.05
C PHE A 94 19.07 -0.22 -29.38
N CYS A 95 20.33 -0.54 -29.13
CA CYS A 95 21.45 0.33 -29.49
C CYS A 95 21.47 0.65 -30.99
N SER A 96 21.21 -0.36 -31.84
CA SER A 96 21.14 -0.17 -33.29
C SER A 96 19.95 0.68 -33.78
N GLN A 97 18.94 0.87 -32.97
CA GLN A 97 17.76 1.69 -33.27
C GLN A 97 17.88 3.14 -32.79
N LEU A 98 18.93 3.47 -32.04
CA LEU A 98 19.13 4.83 -31.57
C LEU A 98 19.32 5.79 -32.76
N ASN A 99 18.62 6.93 -32.71
CA ASN A 99 18.79 8.00 -33.70
C ASN A 99 20.07 8.81 -33.50
N GLN A 100 20.78 8.62 -32.41
CA GLN A 100 22.03 9.28 -32.08
C GLN A 100 23.02 8.27 -31.52
N GLU A 101 24.28 8.36 -31.96
CA GLU A 101 25.34 7.51 -31.45
C GLU A 101 25.56 7.69 -29.96
N PRO A 102 25.60 6.61 -29.14
CA PRO A 102 25.88 6.70 -27.74
C PRO A 102 27.33 7.07 -27.46
N ILE A 103 27.60 7.65 -26.31
CA ILE A 103 28.95 7.87 -25.79
C ILE A 103 29.45 6.55 -25.21
N TRP A 104 30.38 5.91 -25.88
CA TRP A 104 30.96 4.63 -25.47
C TRP A 104 32.00 4.84 -24.36
N ILE A 105 31.91 4.06 -23.29
CA ILE A 105 32.86 4.05 -22.18
C ILE A 105 33.66 2.75 -22.23
N LEU A 106 34.94 2.89 -22.51
CA LEU A 106 35.88 1.76 -22.66
C LEU A 106 36.67 1.51 -21.39
N GLY A 107 36.88 2.55 -20.60
CA GLY A 107 37.65 2.54 -19.35
C GLY A 107 37.23 3.62 -18.37
N GLU A 108 37.74 3.55 -17.13
CA GLU A 108 37.38 4.48 -16.08
C GLU A 108 37.79 5.93 -16.39
N ASP A 109 38.88 6.13 -17.13
CA ASP A 109 39.38 7.46 -17.54
C ASP A 109 38.41 8.19 -18.47
N ASP A 110 37.57 7.48 -19.23
CA ASP A 110 36.60 8.06 -20.16
C ASP A 110 35.56 8.92 -19.43
N PHE A 111 35.31 8.65 -18.14
CA PHE A 111 34.41 9.48 -17.33
C PHE A 111 34.89 10.91 -17.15
N GLN A 112 36.18 11.19 -17.36
CA GLN A 112 36.73 12.56 -17.31
C GLN A 112 36.68 13.26 -18.69
N SER A 113 36.20 12.56 -19.73
CA SER A 113 36.13 13.16 -21.07
C SER A 113 35.04 14.24 -21.14
N PRO A 114 35.27 15.31 -21.94
CA PRO A 114 34.29 16.40 -22.03
C PRO A 114 32.88 15.96 -22.45
N PRO A 115 32.69 15.02 -23.39
CA PRO A 115 31.33 14.59 -23.75
C PRO A 115 30.57 13.92 -22.60
N VAL A 116 31.26 13.13 -21.77
CA VAL A 116 30.65 12.47 -20.61
C VAL A 116 30.32 13.48 -19.53
N GLN A 117 31.25 14.38 -19.24
CA GLN A 117 31.05 15.44 -18.24
C GLN A 117 29.89 16.38 -18.64
N GLU A 118 29.75 16.71 -19.92
CA GLU A 118 28.61 17.50 -20.42
C GLU A 118 27.30 16.72 -20.29
N ALA A 119 27.28 15.43 -20.65
CA ALA A 119 26.10 14.59 -20.54
C ALA A 119 25.61 14.45 -19.09
N LEU A 120 26.52 14.32 -18.12
CA LEU A 120 26.20 14.21 -16.69
C LEU A 120 25.72 15.54 -16.06
N GLN A 121 25.78 16.68 -16.77
CA GLN A 121 25.16 17.95 -16.34
C GLN A 121 23.66 18.02 -16.67
N ALA A 122 23.05 16.95 -17.17
CA ALA A 122 21.65 16.91 -17.48
C ALA A 122 20.75 17.17 -16.23
N ASP A 123 19.56 17.74 -16.45
CA ASP A 123 18.56 17.95 -15.39
C ASP A 123 18.09 16.61 -14.78
N LEU A 124 18.03 15.56 -15.61
CA LEU A 124 17.60 14.21 -15.24
C LEU A 124 18.62 13.17 -15.69
N ILE A 125 19.02 12.29 -14.79
CA ILE A 125 19.92 11.17 -15.04
C ILE A 125 19.13 9.87 -14.82
N ILE A 126 19.15 8.98 -15.79
CA ILE A 126 18.54 7.65 -15.72
C ILE A 126 19.64 6.63 -15.46
N ASP A 127 19.59 5.98 -14.31
CA ASP A 127 20.43 4.85 -13.95
C ASP A 127 19.83 3.55 -14.50
N ALA A 128 20.50 2.98 -15.48
CA ALA A 128 20.20 1.68 -16.08
C ALA A 128 21.50 0.86 -16.28
N ILE A 129 22.43 0.95 -15.31
CA ILE A 129 23.79 0.39 -15.40
C ILE A 129 23.80 -1.11 -15.19
N ALA A 130 23.24 -1.57 -14.04
CA ALA A 130 23.41 -2.94 -13.59
C ALA A 130 22.06 -3.63 -13.42
N ASP A 131 22.08 -4.95 -13.62
CA ASP A 131 20.99 -5.81 -13.17
C ASP A 131 21.07 -6.02 -11.65
N SER A 132 20.00 -6.54 -11.09
CA SER A 132 19.64 -6.53 -9.67
C SER A 132 20.56 -7.28 -8.68
N ARG A 133 21.81 -7.61 -9.04
CA ARG A 133 22.74 -8.34 -8.15
C ARG A 133 24.17 -7.81 -8.21
N PRO A 134 24.78 -7.42 -7.07
CA PRO A 134 26.21 -7.16 -6.96
C PRO A 134 27.03 -8.47 -7.10
N PRO A 135 28.35 -8.41 -7.33
CA PRO A 135 29.17 -7.19 -7.32
C PRO A 135 29.16 -6.44 -8.67
N LEU A 136 29.33 -5.12 -8.58
CA LEU A 136 29.57 -4.28 -9.76
C LEU A 136 31.00 -4.48 -10.28
N SER A 137 31.19 -4.38 -11.60
CA SER A 137 32.54 -4.29 -12.18
C SER A 137 33.20 -2.94 -11.85
N PRO A 138 34.53 -2.81 -11.95
CA PRO A 138 35.22 -1.52 -11.72
C PRO A 138 34.61 -0.38 -12.55
N LEU A 139 34.30 -0.63 -13.81
CA LEU A 139 33.70 0.36 -14.70
C LEU A 139 32.28 0.79 -14.24
N GLN A 140 31.48 -0.16 -13.77
CA GLN A 140 30.16 0.14 -13.20
C GLN A 140 30.27 0.92 -11.89
N HIS A 141 31.25 0.61 -11.03
CA HIS A 141 31.54 1.41 -9.82
C HIS A 141 31.86 2.85 -10.18
N LYS A 142 32.72 3.07 -11.18
CA LYS A 142 33.07 4.42 -11.62
C LYS A 142 31.86 5.17 -12.17
N ALA A 143 30.95 4.49 -12.88
CA ALA A 143 29.71 5.08 -13.35
C ALA A 143 28.79 5.49 -12.18
N VAL A 144 28.65 4.63 -11.16
CA VAL A 144 27.89 4.93 -9.93
C VAL A 144 28.45 6.15 -9.22
N GLU A 145 29.78 6.22 -9.01
CA GLU A 145 30.44 7.39 -8.43
C GLU A 145 30.11 8.66 -9.22
N SER A 146 30.26 8.61 -10.55
CA SER A 146 30.04 9.76 -11.42
C SER A 146 28.58 10.24 -11.42
N ILE A 147 27.60 9.32 -11.33
CA ILE A 147 26.19 9.67 -11.17
C ILE A 147 25.96 10.32 -9.81
N ASN A 148 26.52 9.77 -8.73
CA ASN A 148 26.33 10.30 -7.37
C ASN A 148 27.00 11.67 -7.16
N GLU A 149 28.03 12.00 -7.96
CA GLU A 149 28.69 13.32 -7.96
C GLU A 149 27.94 14.35 -8.84
N ALA A 150 27.02 13.92 -9.70
CA ALA A 150 26.27 14.80 -10.60
C ALA A 150 25.18 15.59 -9.83
N PHE A 151 24.80 16.76 -10.37
CA PHE A 151 23.80 17.63 -9.76
C PHE A 151 22.35 17.33 -10.21
N GLY A 152 22.17 16.53 -11.25
CA GLY A 152 20.87 16.20 -11.82
C GLY A 152 20.02 15.32 -10.90
N THR A 153 18.71 15.33 -11.13
CA THR A 153 17.80 14.38 -10.50
C THR A 153 18.09 12.97 -11.03
N VAL A 154 18.21 11.97 -10.15
CA VAL A 154 18.52 10.59 -10.54
C VAL A 154 17.30 9.70 -10.40
N VAL A 155 16.95 8.99 -11.47
CA VAL A 155 15.90 7.95 -11.48
C VAL A 155 16.53 6.61 -11.83
N SER A 156 16.38 5.61 -10.95
CA SER A 156 16.86 4.26 -11.19
C SER A 156 15.79 3.38 -11.82
N VAL A 157 16.23 2.59 -12.79
CA VAL A 157 15.42 1.62 -13.53
C VAL A 157 15.58 0.24 -12.87
N ASP A 158 14.49 -0.36 -12.43
CA ASP A 158 14.35 -1.58 -11.62
C ASP A 158 14.76 -1.32 -10.15
N VAL A 159 16.01 -1.53 -9.78
CA VAL A 159 16.58 -1.13 -8.48
C VAL A 159 17.83 -0.27 -8.71
N PRO A 160 18.20 0.62 -7.77
CA PRO A 160 19.43 1.40 -7.92
C PRO A 160 20.63 0.50 -8.16
N SER A 161 21.44 0.83 -9.18
CA SER A 161 22.62 0.03 -9.53
C SER A 161 23.57 -0.09 -8.35
N GLY A 162 23.95 -1.30 -8.00
CA GLY A 162 24.76 -1.64 -6.81
C GLY A 162 23.95 -2.15 -5.62
N VAL A 163 22.61 -2.04 -5.64
CA VAL A 163 21.73 -2.63 -4.63
C VAL A 163 21.44 -4.09 -4.95
N ASP A 164 21.49 -4.96 -3.93
CA ASP A 164 20.96 -6.30 -4.03
C ASP A 164 19.42 -6.26 -3.93
N ALA A 165 18.72 -6.58 -5.03
CA ALA A 165 17.27 -6.57 -5.09
C ALA A 165 16.60 -7.52 -4.10
N ASP A 166 17.31 -8.55 -3.63
CA ASP A 166 16.83 -9.52 -2.66
C ASP A 166 17.15 -9.14 -1.21
N SER A 167 17.80 -7.99 -0.99
CA SER A 167 18.12 -7.48 0.35
C SER A 167 16.86 -7.11 1.12
N ARG A 168 16.85 -7.44 2.43
CA ARG A 168 15.85 -7.00 3.41
C ARG A 168 16.43 -5.98 4.40
N LEU A 169 17.64 -5.49 4.15
CA LEU A 169 18.32 -4.53 5.01
C LEU A 169 18.10 -3.12 4.47
N PRO A 170 17.93 -2.12 5.34
CA PRO A 170 17.95 -0.73 4.94
C PRO A 170 19.26 -0.37 4.22
N PHE A 171 19.17 0.41 3.17
CA PHE A 171 20.29 0.78 2.30
C PHE A 171 21.48 1.42 3.06
N HIS A 172 21.17 2.26 4.06
CA HIS A 172 22.18 2.92 4.89
C HIS A 172 22.99 1.96 5.79
N GLN A 173 22.58 0.69 5.91
CA GLN A 173 23.27 -0.36 6.67
C GLN A 173 24.05 -1.31 5.76
N ALA A 174 23.88 -1.21 4.44
CA ALA A 174 24.67 -1.96 3.46
C ALA A 174 25.92 -1.18 3.07
N GLU A 175 27.07 -1.85 2.82
CA GLU A 175 28.31 -1.21 2.35
C GLU A 175 28.10 -0.57 0.96
N HIS A 176 28.42 0.74 0.83
CA HIS A 176 27.78 1.70 -0.05
C HIS A 176 28.53 1.95 -1.36
N ASN A 177 28.26 1.11 -2.36
CA ASN A 177 28.64 1.44 -3.73
C ASN A 177 27.41 1.33 -4.65
N ALA A 178 26.37 2.11 -4.35
CA ALA A 178 25.15 2.11 -5.14
C ALA A 178 24.69 3.53 -5.47
N VAL A 179 23.86 3.65 -6.49
CA VAL A 179 23.29 4.92 -6.92
C VAL A 179 22.33 5.47 -5.86
N PHE A 180 22.47 6.77 -5.55
CA PHE A 180 21.53 7.53 -4.72
C PHE A 180 20.37 8.04 -5.58
N ALA A 181 19.31 7.25 -5.69
CA ALA A 181 18.18 7.58 -6.54
C ALA A 181 17.24 8.61 -5.87
N HIS A 182 16.73 9.57 -6.65
CA HIS A 182 15.63 10.46 -6.26
C HIS A 182 14.25 9.86 -6.58
N GLY A 183 14.19 8.82 -7.41
CA GLY A 183 13.00 8.04 -7.70
C GLY A 183 13.36 6.71 -8.32
N ILE A 184 12.47 5.72 -8.16
CA ILE A 184 12.68 4.36 -8.64
C ILE A 184 11.45 3.91 -9.39
N ILE A 185 11.65 3.28 -10.57
CA ILE A 185 10.60 2.58 -11.29
C ILE A 185 11.01 1.14 -11.54
N THR A 186 10.28 0.21 -10.95
CA THR A 186 10.46 -1.23 -11.13
C THR A 186 9.34 -1.83 -11.99
N PHE A 187 9.47 -3.09 -12.39
CA PHE A 187 8.56 -3.71 -13.36
C PHE A 187 7.98 -5.02 -12.85
N VAL A 188 6.72 -5.29 -13.27
CA VAL A 188 5.95 -6.50 -12.97
C VAL A 188 5.51 -6.56 -11.50
N ALA A 189 6.46 -6.46 -10.58
CA ALA A 189 6.23 -6.50 -9.14
C ALA A 189 7.43 -5.88 -8.39
N PRO A 190 7.23 -5.36 -7.15
CA PRO A 190 8.32 -4.83 -6.35
C PRO A 190 9.30 -5.92 -5.95
N ARG A 191 10.56 -5.54 -5.79
CA ARG A 191 11.61 -6.38 -5.20
C ARG A 191 11.59 -6.27 -3.68
N LEU A 192 12.28 -7.19 -3.01
CA LEU A 192 12.45 -7.11 -1.54
C LEU A 192 13.13 -5.80 -1.12
N ALA A 193 14.12 -5.35 -1.87
CA ALA A 193 14.83 -4.10 -1.61
C ALA A 193 13.91 -2.87 -1.74
N ASP A 194 12.96 -2.83 -2.68
CA ASP A 194 11.99 -1.74 -2.82
C ASP A 194 11.12 -1.58 -1.56
N VAL A 195 10.86 -2.70 -0.88
CA VAL A 195 9.99 -2.74 0.30
C VAL A 195 10.77 -2.43 1.59
N PHE A 196 11.98 -2.96 1.74
CA PHE A 196 12.73 -2.93 2.99
C PHE A 196 13.97 -2.02 2.97
N GLY A 197 14.44 -1.65 1.77
CA GLY A 197 15.75 -1.02 1.58
C GLY A 197 15.82 0.46 1.93
N GLU A 198 14.70 1.16 2.09
CA GLU A 198 14.71 2.65 2.21
C GLU A 198 15.57 3.31 1.12
N LEU A 199 15.41 2.83 -0.11
CA LEU A 199 16.31 3.12 -1.24
C LEU A 199 16.27 4.58 -1.70
N THR A 200 15.16 5.28 -1.43
CA THR A 200 14.96 6.69 -1.77
C THR A 200 13.96 7.32 -0.82
N SER A 201 14.02 8.65 -0.68
CA SER A 201 12.96 9.44 -0.04
C SER A 201 11.89 9.91 -1.02
N GLY A 202 12.10 9.70 -2.31
CA GLY A 202 11.17 10.06 -3.38
C GLY A 202 10.28 8.89 -3.81
N PRO A 203 9.58 9.04 -4.96
CA PRO A 203 8.59 8.07 -5.40
C PRO A 203 9.22 6.73 -5.82
N ILE A 204 8.56 5.63 -5.44
CA ILE A 204 8.83 4.27 -5.92
C ILE A 204 7.58 3.76 -6.61
N ALA A 205 7.64 3.50 -7.92
CA ALA A 205 6.53 3.00 -8.71
C ALA A 205 6.81 1.62 -9.31
N VAL A 206 5.74 0.85 -9.50
CA VAL A 206 5.74 -0.44 -10.18
C VAL A 206 4.88 -0.34 -11.43
N SER A 207 5.42 -0.70 -12.60
CA SER A 207 4.67 -0.84 -13.85
C SER A 207 4.50 -2.32 -14.21
N GLU A 208 3.26 -2.75 -14.47
CA GLU A 208 2.99 -4.13 -14.91
C GLU A 208 3.55 -4.47 -16.30
N ILE A 209 3.91 -3.48 -17.10
CA ILE A 209 4.40 -3.59 -18.50
C ILE A 209 3.62 -4.59 -19.38
N GLY A 210 2.37 -4.88 -18.99
CA GLY A 210 1.48 -5.83 -19.65
C GLY A 210 1.72 -7.30 -19.30
N VAL A 211 2.45 -7.57 -18.24
CA VAL A 211 2.53 -8.89 -17.61
C VAL A 211 1.35 -9.05 -16.67
N ALA A 212 0.51 -10.05 -16.91
CA ALA A 212 -0.70 -10.23 -16.10
C ALA A 212 -0.34 -10.63 -14.66
N PRO A 213 -0.99 -10.06 -13.64
CA PRO A 213 -0.74 -10.38 -12.23
C PRO A 213 -0.86 -11.88 -11.89
N ALA A 214 -1.64 -12.64 -12.67
CA ALA A 214 -1.79 -14.09 -12.52
C ALA A 214 -0.49 -14.90 -12.76
N PHE A 215 0.54 -14.28 -13.37
CA PHE A 215 1.85 -14.93 -13.55
C PHE A 215 2.76 -14.78 -12.33
N VAL A 216 2.48 -13.80 -11.50
CA VAL A 216 3.24 -13.64 -10.27
C VAL A 216 2.96 -14.86 -9.40
N SER A 217 3.93 -15.75 -9.32
CA SER A 217 3.85 -17.04 -8.64
C SER A 217 3.37 -16.88 -7.19
N ASN A 218 2.60 -17.84 -6.71
CA ASN A 218 2.14 -17.92 -5.31
C ASN A 218 3.24 -18.35 -4.33
N LYS A 219 4.51 -18.30 -4.69
CA LYS A 219 5.63 -18.76 -3.87
C LYS A 219 5.90 -17.86 -2.67
N THR A 220 5.65 -16.55 -2.80
CA THR A 220 5.81 -15.62 -1.68
C THR A 220 4.48 -15.36 -1.00
N GLU A 221 4.42 -15.56 0.31
CA GLU A 221 3.27 -15.19 1.16
C GLU A 221 3.27 -13.69 1.49
N LEU A 222 4.14 -12.88 0.87
CA LEU A 222 4.31 -11.48 1.15
C LEU A 222 3.75 -10.62 0.01
N GLN A 223 2.96 -9.61 0.36
CA GLN A 223 2.37 -8.67 -0.56
C GLN A 223 2.57 -7.23 -0.08
N VAL A 224 2.65 -6.27 -0.99
CA VAL A 224 2.44 -4.86 -0.69
C VAL A 224 1.00 -4.49 -1.01
N ILE A 225 0.45 -3.58 -0.23
CA ILE A 225 -0.89 -3.03 -0.45
C ILE A 225 -0.77 -1.92 -1.50
N THR A 226 -1.75 -1.85 -2.40
CA THR A 226 -1.79 -0.86 -3.49
C THR A 226 -3.16 -0.20 -3.59
N GLY A 227 -3.27 0.86 -4.38
CA GLY A 227 -4.56 1.48 -4.71
C GLY A 227 -5.56 0.51 -5.34
N GLN A 228 -5.09 -0.56 -6.01
CA GLN A 228 -5.97 -1.61 -6.53
C GLN A 228 -6.75 -2.34 -5.41
N ASP A 229 -6.11 -2.62 -4.28
CA ASP A 229 -6.76 -3.24 -3.12
C ASP A 229 -7.85 -2.31 -2.56
N VAL A 230 -7.61 -0.99 -2.60
CA VAL A 230 -8.62 0.03 -2.23
C VAL A 230 -9.81 -0.02 -3.19
N GLY A 231 -9.57 -0.10 -4.50
CA GLY A 231 -10.65 -0.25 -5.51
C GLY A 231 -11.49 -1.52 -5.33
N ILE A 232 -10.87 -2.62 -4.89
CA ILE A 232 -11.57 -3.88 -4.55
C ILE A 232 -12.43 -3.70 -3.30
N ALA A 233 -11.89 -3.10 -2.24
CA ALA A 233 -12.58 -2.92 -0.96
C ALA A 233 -13.68 -1.85 -1.03
N PHE A 234 -13.49 -0.83 -1.86
CA PHE A 234 -14.38 0.32 -1.99
C PHE A 234 -14.80 0.56 -3.45
N PRO A 235 -15.56 -0.37 -4.07
CA PRO A 235 -16.04 -0.20 -5.43
C PRO A 235 -16.97 1.02 -5.56
N PRO A 236 -17.08 1.61 -6.76
CA PRO A 236 -18.01 2.71 -7.03
C PRO A 236 -19.43 2.41 -6.56
N ARG A 237 -20.13 3.44 -6.13
CA ARG A 237 -21.50 3.33 -5.64
C ARG A 237 -22.47 3.23 -6.82
N PRO A 238 -23.37 2.20 -6.86
CA PRO A 238 -24.45 2.14 -7.86
C PRO A 238 -25.36 3.38 -7.77
N PRO A 239 -25.91 3.87 -8.90
CA PRO A 239 -26.77 5.05 -8.89
C PRO A 239 -28.06 4.91 -8.06
N ASP A 240 -28.56 3.69 -7.89
CA ASP A 240 -29.76 3.34 -7.13
C ASP A 240 -29.45 2.94 -5.67
N ALA A 241 -28.22 3.11 -5.23
CA ALA A 241 -27.80 2.73 -3.89
C ALA A 241 -28.46 3.57 -2.79
N HIS A 242 -28.72 2.96 -1.66
CA HIS A 242 -29.20 3.61 -0.45
C HIS A 242 -28.28 3.33 0.75
N LYS A 243 -28.42 4.07 1.85
CA LYS A 243 -27.57 3.96 3.04
C LYS A 243 -27.39 2.54 3.59
N GLY A 244 -28.39 1.68 3.44
CA GLY A 244 -28.34 0.28 3.91
C GLY A 244 -27.39 -0.62 3.12
N ASN A 245 -27.01 -0.25 1.87
CA ASN A 245 -26.05 -1.00 1.07
C ASN A 245 -24.61 -0.86 1.60
N PHE A 246 -24.29 0.24 2.30
CA PHE A 246 -22.95 0.56 2.76
C PHE A 246 -22.72 0.22 4.24
N GLY A 247 -23.66 -0.51 4.84
CA GLY A 247 -23.54 -1.04 6.18
C GLY A 247 -23.77 -0.02 7.29
N HIS A 248 -23.90 -0.53 8.51
CA HIS A 248 -24.08 0.20 9.74
C HIS A 248 -22.97 -0.19 10.72
N VAL A 249 -22.09 0.74 11.05
CA VAL A 249 -21.01 0.54 12.02
C VAL A 249 -21.49 0.91 13.43
N LEU A 250 -21.23 0.03 14.39
CA LEU A 250 -21.37 0.32 15.82
C LEU A 250 -19.98 0.59 16.40
N VAL A 251 -19.73 1.82 16.85
CA VAL A 251 -18.49 2.20 17.53
C VAL A 251 -18.74 2.23 19.03
N ILE A 252 -18.04 1.41 19.79
CA ILE A 252 -18.12 1.33 21.25
C ILE A 252 -16.82 1.89 21.81
N ALA A 253 -16.84 3.14 22.26
CA ALA A 253 -15.63 3.89 22.50
C ALA A 253 -15.84 5.02 23.53
N GLY A 254 -14.73 5.60 24.01
CA GLY A 254 -14.72 6.77 24.88
C GLY A 254 -14.87 6.46 26.37
N SER A 255 -14.40 7.39 27.15
CA SER A 255 -14.53 7.49 28.60
C SER A 255 -14.31 8.94 29.02
N ALA A 256 -14.46 9.27 30.31
CA ALA A 256 -14.16 10.59 30.82
C ALA A 256 -12.77 11.07 30.38
N GLY A 257 -12.70 12.25 29.75
CA GLY A 257 -11.47 12.81 29.18
C GLY A 257 -11.05 12.25 27.83
N LYS A 258 -11.74 11.23 27.27
CA LYS A 258 -11.42 10.57 26.00
C LYS A 258 -12.61 10.51 25.04
N ALA A 259 -13.54 11.47 25.11
CA ALA A 259 -14.69 11.57 24.21
C ALA A 259 -14.26 11.75 22.74
N GLY A 260 -13.13 12.42 22.51
CA GLY A 260 -12.56 12.64 21.16
C GLY A 260 -12.20 11.35 20.41
N ALA A 261 -11.76 10.30 21.11
CA ALA A 261 -11.46 9.01 20.49
C ALA A 261 -12.72 8.36 19.88
N ALA A 262 -13.85 8.41 20.62
CA ALA A 262 -15.14 7.93 20.11
C ALA A 262 -15.62 8.74 18.90
N ALA A 263 -15.47 10.07 18.94
CA ALA A 263 -15.84 10.95 17.85
C ALA A 263 -14.98 10.72 16.60
N LEU A 264 -13.66 10.62 16.74
CA LEU A 264 -12.74 10.37 15.62
C LEU A 264 -13.03 9.03 14.94
N ALA A 265 -13.20 7.96 15.70
CA ALA A 265 -13.53 6.64 15.14
C ALA A 265 -14.89 6.66 14.40
N GLY A 266 -15.91 7.29 14.99
CA GLY A 266 -17.23 7.41 14.36
C GLY A 266 -17.20 8.26 13.08
N MET A 267 -16.55 9.42 13.12
CA MET A 267 -16.39 10.31 11.97
C MET A 267 -15.60 9.66 10.86
N ALA A 268 -14.50 8.98 11.18
CA ALA A 268 -13.69 8.27 10.20
C ALA A 268 -14.50 7.18 9.49
N ALA A 269 -15.34 6.44 10.22
CA ALA A 269 -16.23 5.44 9.63
C ALA A 269 -17.24 6.07 8.64
N LEU A 270 -17.83 7.21 8.97
CA LEU A 270 -18.73 7.95 8.07
C LEU A 270 -17.99 8.44 6.82
N ARG A 271 -16.86 9.10 7.00
CA ARG A 271 -16.05 9.68 5.91
C ARG A 271 -15.50 8.61 4.96
N THR A 272 -15.24 7.40 5.48
CA THR A 272 -14.82 6.25 4.67
C THR A 272 -15.99 5.63 3.89
N GLY A 273 -17.21 6.01 4.21
CA GLY A 273 -18.38 5.66 3.41
C GLY A 273 -19.31 4.64 4.04
N ALA A 274 -19.26 4.40 5.35
CA ALA A 274 -20.32 3.68 6.04
C ALA A 274 -21.68 4.39 5.81
N GLY A 275 -22.72 3.61 5.57
CA GLY A 275 -24.05 4.17 5.33
C GLY A 275 -24.70 4.78 6.59
N LEU A 276 -24.38 4.20 7.75
CA LEU A 276 -24.82 4.63 9.06
C LEU A 276 -23.74 4.36 10.11
N VAL A 277 -23.64 5.24 11.10
CA VAL A 277 -22.77 5.03 12.27
C VAL A 277 -23.54 5.31 13.55
N THR A 278 -23.45 4.39 14.50
CA THR A 278 -23.89 4.59 15.89
C THR A 278 -22.66 4.53 16.80
N VAL A 279 -22.49 5.55 17.63
CA VAL A 279 -21.45 5.56 18.66
C VAL A 279 -22.09 5.30 20.02
N ALA A 280 -21.70 4.23 20.68
CA ALA A 280 -22.13 3.87 22.02
C ALA A 280 -21.02 4.23 23.02
N CYS A 281 -21.31 5.11 23.95
CA CYS A 281 -20.34 5.67 24.88
C CYS A 281 -20.93 5.81 26.32
N PRO A 282 -20.10 6.02 27.36
CA PRO A 282 -20.59 6.31 28.68
C PRO A 282 -21.58 7.48 28.69
N ALA A 283 -22.68 7.37 29.48
CA ALA A 283 -23.74 8.36 29.49
C ALA A 283 -23.23 9.78 29.77
N SER A 284 -22.22 9.92 30.63
CA SER A 284 -21.66 11.21 31.04
C SER A 284 -20.87 11.97 29.92
N ILE A 285 -20.58 11.33 28.79
CA ILE A 285 -19.89 11.98 27.67
C ILE A 285 -20.75 12.01 26.39
N GLN A 286 -22.00 11.56 26.44
CA GLN A 286 -22.91 11.46 25.28
C GLN A 286 -23.04 12.81 24.56
N ASP A 287 -23.38 13.87 25.26
CA ASP A 287 -23.56 15.19 24.66
C ASP A 287 -22.27 15.75 24.04
N THR A 288 -21.12 15.44 24.67
CA THR A 288 -19.82 15.83 24.14
C THR A 288 -19.57 15.15 22.81
N VAL A 289 -19.82 13.84 22.71
CA VAL A 289 -19.63 13.07 21.46
C VAL A 289 -20.63 13.52 20.40
N ALA A 290 -21.88 13.76 20.76
CA ALA A 290 -22.91 14.26 19.85
C ALA A 290 -22.58 15.63 19.25
N GLY A 291 -21.87 16.47 19.99
CA GLY A 291 -21.45 17.80 19.54
C GLY A 291 -20.38 17.81 18.43
N PHE A 292 -19.74 16.67 18.13
CA PHE A 292 -18.71 16.61 17.08
C PHE A 292 -19.28 16.48 15.66
N ALA A 293 -20.39 15.73 15.48
CA ALA A 293 -21.00 15.56 14.17
C ALA A 293 -22.49 15.19 14.27
N PRO A 294 -23.37 15.94 13.62
CA PRO A 294 -24.81 15.67 13.63
C PRO A 294 -25.21 14.41 12.85
N GLU A 295 -24.34 13.88 12.02
CA GLU A 295 -24.59 12.69 11.22
C GLU A 295 -24.45 11.38 12.01
N MET A 296 -23.82 11.42 13.18
CA MET A 296 -23.67 10.25 14.06
C MET A 296 -24.88 10.07 14.98
N MET A 297 -25.36 8.85 15.11
CA MET A 297 -26.30 8.48 16.16
C MET A 297 -25.51 8.15 17.44
N ILE A 298 -25.92 8.68 18.58
CA ILE A 298 -25.20 8.48 19.84
C ILE A 298 -26.08 7.75 20.85
N GLU A 299 -25.56 6.67 21.43
CA GLU A 299 -26.24 5.85 22.44
C GLU A 299 -25.49 5.88 23.76
N ALA A 300 -26.23 6.20 24.84
CA ALA A 300 -25.70 6.24 26.19
C ALA A 300 -25.65 4.84 26.82
N LEU A 301 -24.48 4.47 27.34
CA LEU A 301 -24.28 3.20 28.04
C LEU A 301 -24.09 3.41 29.54
N PRO A 302 -24.49 2.40 30.36
CA PRO A 302 -24.17 2.37 31.79
C PRO A 302 -22.66 2.48 32.03
N GLU A 303 -22.29 3.32 33.00
CA GLU A 303 -20.88 3.63 33.28
C GLU A 303 -20.45 3.19 34.70
N THR A 304 -19.13 3.09 34.89
CA THR A 304 -18.43 2.85 36.14
C THR A 304 -18.34 4.15 36.97
N ASP A 305 -17.82 4.06 38.18
CA ASP A 305 -17.47 5.21 39.02
C ASP A 305 -16.39 6.12 38.38
N LYS A 306 -15.61 5.59 37.47
CA LYS A 306 -14.60 6.33 36.68
C LYS A 306 -15.11 6.82 35.32
N ARG A 307 -16.44 6.75 35.10
CA ARG A 307 -17.11 7.24 33.89
C ARG A 307 -16.54 6.57 32.60
N SER A 308 -16.32 5.27 32.70
CA SER A 308 -16.03 4.35 31.57
C SER A 308 -17.16 3.32 31.48
N ILE A 309 -17.27 2.56 30.39
CA ILE A 309 -18.36 1.60 30.19
C ILE A 309 -18.28 0.49 31.24
N ALA A 310 -19.40 0.25 31.95
CA ALA A 310 -19.50 -0.76 32.98
C ALA A 310 -19.86 -2.15 32.45
N ALA A 311 -19.47 -3.23 33.15
CA ALA A 311 -19.80 -4.62 32.76
C ALA A 311 -21.32 -4.83 32.55
N ARG A 312 -22.18 -4.17 33.36
CA ARG A 312 -23.64 -4.24 33.19
C ARG A 312 -24.19 -3.64 31.89
N ALA A 313 -23.35 -3.01 31.06
CA ALA A 313 -23.77 -2.46 29.76
C ALA A 313 -23.98 -3.55 28.69
N ILE A 314 -23.56 -4.81 28.91
CA ILE A 314 -23.62 -5.92 27.94
C ILE A 314 -25.01 -6.05 27.30
N ALA A 315 -26.06 -6.18 28.11
CA ALA A 315 -27.42 -6.40 27.61
C ALA A 315 -27.93 -5.22 26.73
N ALA A 316 -27.48 -3.99 27.00
CA ALA A 316 -27.79 -2.84 26.16
C ALA A 316 -27.07 -2.91 24.83
N VAL A 317 -25.79 -3.26 24.83
CA VAL A 317 -24.98 -3.38 23.60
C VAL A 317 -25.46 -4.55 22.72
N GLU A 318 -25.83 -5.69 23.32
CA GLU A 318 -26.41 -6.83 22.56
C GLU A 318 -27.66 -6.41 21.79
N LYS A 319 -28.52 -5.58 22.37
CA LYS A 319 -29.69 -5.01 21.66
C LYS A 319 -29.26 -4.05 20.54
N LEU A 320 -28.23 -3.24 20.78
CA LEU A 320 -27.73 -2.28 19.78
C LEU A 320 -27.07 -2.97 18.58
N MET A 321 -26.54 -4.17 18.74
CA MET A 321 -25.95 -4.94 17.63
C MET A 321 -26.97 -5.37 16.57
N ALA A 322 -28.24 -5.41 16.91
CA ALA A 322 -29.28 -5.75 15.93
C ALA A 322 -29.28 -4.76 14.74
N GLY A 323 -29.21 -5.29 13.53
CA GLY A 323 -29.16 -4.49 12.29
C GLY A 323 -27.82 -3.76 12.04
N LYS A 324 -26.77 -4.05 12.81
CA LYS A 324 -25.40 -3.58 12.55
C LYS A 324 -24.64 -4.60 11.70
N ASN A 325 -23.58 -4.14 11.06
CA ASN A 325 -22.78 -4.96 10.14
C ASN A 325 -21.34 -5.15 10.62
N ALA A 326 -20.80 -4.24 11.44
CA ALA A 326 -19.49 -4.35 12.06
C ALA A 326 -19.46 -3.58 13.39
N VAL A 327 -18.56 -3.98 14.28
CA VAL A 327 -18.32 -3.33 15.57
C VAL A 327 -16.88 -2.86 15.64
N VAL A 328 -16.66 -1.61 16.06
CA VAL A 328 -15.37 -1.06 16.46
C VAL A 328 -15.38 -0.90 17.97
N LEU A 329 -14.44 -1.56 18.66
CA LEU A 329 -14.37 -1.60 20.11
C LEU A 329 -12.98 -1.19 20.59
N GLY A 330 -12.87 -0.21 21.48
CA GLY A 330 -11.60 0.04 22.14
C GLY A 330 -11.12 1.47 22.24
N PRO A 331 -11.30 2.33 21.22
CA PRO A 331 -10.80 3.69 21.26
C PRO A 331 -11.21 4.42 22.54
N GLY A 332 -10.24 4.77 23.40
CA GLY A 332 -10.47 5.55 24.61
C GLY A 332 -11.36 4.92 25.68
N LEU A 333 -11.53 3.59 25.74
CA LEU A 333 -12.44 2.93 26.70
C LEU A 333 -11.98 2.99 28.16
N SER A 334 -10.70 3.17 28.43
CA SER A 334 -10.10 3.01 29.76
C SER A 334 -9.77 1.55 30.12
N GLN A 335 -8.78 1.37 30.99
CA GLN A 335 -8.36 0.06 31.52
C GLN A 335 -8.99 -0.26 32.89
N HIS A 336 -10.13 0.38 33.23
CA HIS A 336 -10.86 0.05 34.45
C HIS A 336 -11.26 -1.44 34.46
N PRO A 337 -11.09 -2.19 35.56
CA PRO A 337 -11.37 -3.63 35.60
C PRO A 337 -12.76 -4.02 35.11
N GLY A 338 -13.81 -3.26 35.49
CA GLY A 338 -15.18 -3.50 35.02
C GLY A 338 -15.37 -3.21 33.53
N THR A 339 -14.55 -2.31 32.92
CA THR A 339 -14.54 -2.07 31.47
C THR A 339 -13.80 -3.19 30.76
N ALA A 340 -12.69 -3.68 31.30
CA ALA A 340 -11.98 -4.82 30.75
C ALA A 340 -12.84 -6.11 30.78
N GLU A 341 -13.63 -6.31 31.83
CA GLU A 341 -14.63 -7.38 31.92
C GLU A 341 -15.71 -7.22 30.83
N PHE A 342 -16.27 -6.02 30.69
CA PHE A 342 -17.21 -5.69 29.62
C PHE A 342 -16.65 -6.06 28.25
N VAL A 343 -15.42 -5.64 27.94
CA VAL A 343 -14.75 -5.93 26.66
C VAL A 343 -14.64 -7.42 26.41
N ARG A 344 -14.13 -8.20 27.36
CA ARG A 344 -13.97 -9.66 27.20
C ARG A 344 -15.31 -10.36 26.99
N THR A 345 -16.32 -9.99 27.78
CA THR A 345 -17.68 -10.54 27.63
C THR A 345 -18.28 -10.19 26.28
N LEU A 346 -18.15 -8.94 25.84
CA LEU A 346 -18.68 -8.50 24.55
C LEU A 346 -18.00 -9.25 23.39
N VAL A 347 -16.67 -9.40 23.43
CA VAL A 347 -15.94 -10.14 22.40
C VAL A 347 -16.46 -11.58 22.30
N ALA A 348 -16.74 -12.25 23.41
CA ALA A 348 -17.30 -13.61 23.39
C ALA A 348 -18.71 -13.69 22.80
N HIS A 349 -19.55 -12.67 23.01
CA HIS A 349 -20.96 -12.68 22.61
C HIS A 349 -21.25 -11.99 21.26
N CYS A 350 -20.30 -11.19 20.72
CA CYS A 350 -20.51 -10.45 19.47
C CYS A 350 -20.53 -11.40 18.27
N PRO A 351 -21.62 -11.45 17.48
CA PRO A 351 -21.69 -12.30 16.28
C PRO A 351 -21.21 -11.59 15.00
N LEU A 352 -20.79 -10.33 15.10
CA LEU A 352 -20.46 -9.46 13.97
C LEU A 352 -18.93 -9.39 13.75
N PRO A 353 -18.48 -9.04 12.56
CA PRO A 353 -17.10 -8.61 12.34
C PRO A 353 -16.68 -7.55 13.35
N LEU A 354 -15.51 -7.69 13.96
CA LEU A 354 -15.09 -6.95 15.13
C LEU A 354 -13.69 -6.37 14.98
N VAL A 355 -13.53 -5.07 15.19
CA VAL A 355 -12.25 -4.38 15.27
C VAL A 355 -11.94 -4.11 16.74
N LEU A 356 -10.81 -4.63 17.23
CA LEU A 356 -10.29 -4.41 18.57
C LEU A 356 -9.07 -3.49 18.52
N ASP A 357 -9.18 -2.31 19.10
CA ASP A 357 -8.10 -1.33 19.16
C ASP A 357 -7.82 -0.87 20.59
N ALA A 358 -6.65 -0.36 20.83
CA ALA A 358 -6.25 0.33 22.06
C ALA A 358 -6.63 -0.43 23.34
N ASP A 359 -7.55 0.13 24.16
CA ASP A 359 -7.92 -0.44 25.45
C ASP A 359 -8.66 -1.79 25.32
N ALA A 360 -9.28 -2.09 24.17
CA ALA A 360 -9.84 -3.42 23.91
C ALA A 360 -8.77 -4.50 23.71
N VAL A 361 -7.67 -4.17 23.06
CA VAL A 361 -6.50 -5.07 22.96
C VAL A 361 -5.87 -5.26 24.33
N ASN A 362 -5.72 -4.17 25.11
CA ASN A 362 -5.18 -4.21 26.46
C ASN A 362 -6.02 -5.06 27.43
N ALA A 363 -7.34 -5.19 27.22
CA ALA A 363 -8.19 -6.05 28.03
C ALA A 363 -7.83 -7.55 27.96
N PHE A 364 -7.07 -7.94 26.92
CA PHE A 364 -6.53 -9.30 26.72
C PHE A 364 -5.01 -9.40 26.97
N ALA A 365 -4.40 -8.47 27.70
CA ALA A 365 -2.97 -8.53 28.02
C ALA A 365 -2.63 -9.87 28.69
N GLY A 366 -1.68 -10.64 28.11
CA GLY A 366 -1.29 -12.00 28.54
C GLY A 366 -2.39 -13.07 28.34
N ARG A 367 -3.41 -12.81 27.52
CA ARG A 367 -4.58 -13.67 27.33
C ARG A 367 -4.90 -13.95 25.86
N ALA A 368 -3.89 -14.07 25.01
CA ALA A 368 -4.07 -14.28 23.56
C ALA A 368 -4.92 -15.53 23.24
N SER A 369 -4.74 -16.62 23.98
CA SER A 369 -5.52 -17.85 23.82
C SER A 369 -6.99 -17.71 24.22
N GLU A 370 -7.29 -16.87 25.25
CA GLU A 370 -8.67 -16.54 25.62
C GLU A 370 -9.35 -15.77 24.49
N LEU A 371 -8.65 -14.81 23.89
CA LEU A 371 -9.14 -14.07 22.74
C LEU A 371 -9.40 -15.00 21.53
N LYS A 372 -8.51 -15.93 21.24
CA LYS A 372 -8.70 -16.92 20.18
C LYS A 372 -9.99 -17.71 20.33
N THR A 373 -10.27 -18.16 21.56
CA THR A 373 -11.52 -18.88 21.85
C THR A 373 -12.74 -17.98 21.71
N ALA A 374 -12.67 -16.73 22.22
CA ALA A 374 -13.77 -15.79 22.18
C ALA A 374 -14.10 -15.27 20.76
N SER A 375 -13.14 -15.31 19.82
CA SER A 375 -13.30 -14.83 18.45
C SER A 375 -13.45 -15.93 17.40
N ALA A 376 -13.53 -17.20 17.77
CA ALA A 376 -13.45 -18.36 16.87
C ALA A 376 -14.52 -18.35 15.75
N ASP A 377 -15.74 -17.88 16.04
CA ASP A 377 -16.89 -17.93 15.13
C ASP A 377 -17.14 -16.63 14.35
N LYS A 378 -16.19 -15.67 14.41
CA LYS A 378 -16.31 -14.36 13.77
C LYS A 378 -15.01 -13.87 13.18
N TYR A 379 -15.11 -12.94 12.23
CA TYR A 379 -13.94 -12.25 11.73
C TYR A 379 -13.53 -11.15 12.72
N CYS A 380 -12.34 -11.26 13.27
CA CYS A 380 -11.80 -10.33 14.26
C CYS A 380 -10.52 -9.67 13.74
N VAL A 381 -10.38 -8.38 13.93
CA VAL A 381 -9.19 -7.58 13.59
C VAL A 381 -8.61 -6.97 14.84
N LEU A 382 -7.32 -7.12 15.04
CA LEU A 382 -6.55 -6.48 16.10
C LEU A 382 -5.66 -5.40 15.48
N THR A 383 -5.62 -4.22 16.09
CA THR A 383 -4.78 -3.12 15.60
C THR A 383 -3.72 -2.68 16.63
N PRO A 384 -2.88 -3.59 17.15
CA PRO A 384 -1.91 -3.24 18.17
C PRO A 384 -0.76 -2.39 17.63
N HIS A 385 -0.32 -1.39 18.39
CA HIS A 385 1.05 -0.89 18.27
C HIS A 385 2.03 -1.85 18.99
N PRO A 386 3.37 -1.76 18.77
CA PRO A 386 4.31 -2.72 19.36
C PRO A 386 4.19 -2.92 20.87
N GLY A 387 3.86 -1.86 21.64
CA GLY A 387 3.67 -1.98 23.08
C GLY A 387 2.38 -2.72 23.48
N GLU A 388 1.29 -2.61 22.72
CA GLU A 388 0.06 -3.39 22.92
C GLU A 388 0.28 -4.86 22.54
N ALA A 389 0.96 -5.11 21.41
CA ALA A 389 1.34 -6.44 20.99
C ALA A 389 2.22 -7.16 22.05
N ALA A 390 3.19 -6.44 22.59
CA ALA A 390 4.05 -6.92 23.67
C ALA A 390 3.26 -7.35 24.92
N ARG A 391 2.30 -6.51 25.36
CA ARG A 391 1.42 -6.84 26.50
C ARG A 391 0.51 -8.03 26.20
N LEU A 392 -0.04 -8.11 24.98
CA LEU A 392 -0.91 -9.22 24.55
C LEU A 392 -0.18 -10.57 24.60
N LEU A 393 1.06 -10.61 24.09
CA LEU A 393 1.87 -11.83 23.98
C LEU A 393 2.70 -12.10 25.24
N GLY A 394 2.85 -11.16 26.18
CA GLY A 394 3.69 -11.29 27.35
C GLY A 394 5.21 -11.27 27.06
N ILE A 395 5.63 -10.57 25.99
CA ILE A 395 7.02 -10.41 25.57
C ILE A 395 7.41 -8.92 25.52
N SER A 396 8.67 -8.63 25.21
CA SER A 396 9.13 -7.24 25.14
C SER A 396 8.77 -6.58 23.79
N ALA A 397 8.59 -5.23 23.81
CA ALA A 397 8.42 -4.47 22.57
C ALA A 397 9.64 -4.56 21.63
N LYS A 398 10.84 -4.79 22.17
CA LYS A 398 12.07 -5.01 21.40
C LYS A 398 11.99 -6.31 20.60
N GLU A 399 11.47 -7.38 21.17
CA GLU A 399 11.25 -8.65 20.45
C GLU A 399 10.20 -8.50 19.34
N ILE A 400 9.11 -7.72 19.58
CA ILE A 400 8.14 -7.40 18.52
C ILE A 400 8.80 -6.67 17.35
N GLN A 401 9.70 -5.71 17.61
CA GLN A 401 10.35 -4.90 16.59
C GLN A 401 11.49 -5.63 15.85
N ALA A 402 12.08 -6.68 16.44
CA ALA A 402 13.17 -7.43 15.84
C ALA A 402 12.77 -8.16 14.54
N ASP A 403 11.53 -8.65 14.45
CA ASP A 403 10.97 -9.24 13.23
C ASP A 403 9.45 -9.03 13.20
N ARG A 404 9.04 -7.89 12.67
CA ARG A 404 7.64 -7.45 12.66
C ARG A 404 6.73 -8.37 11.83
N ILE A 405 7.24 -8.95 10.73
CA ILE A 405 6.47 -9.87 9.88
C ILE A 405 6.16 -11.15 10.65
N LYS A 406 7.19 -11.76 11.23
CA LYS A 406 7.04 -12.96 12.07
C LYS A 406 6.10 -12.69 13.25
N MET A 407 6.23 -11.54 13.90
CA MET A 407 5.40 -11.17 15.05
C MET A 407 3.95 -10.90 14.68
N ALA A 408 3.67 -10.25 13.56
CA ALA A 408 2.30 -10.05 13.08
C ALA A 408 1.63 -11.42 12.78
N ARG A 409 2.33 -12.32 12.09
CA ARG A 409 1.86 -13.69 11.84
C ARG A 409 1.66 -14.47 13.15
N HIS A 410 2.56 -14.30 14.11
CA HIS A 410 2.44 -14.94 15.42
C HIS A 410 1.20 -14.43 16.17
N ILE A 411 0.96 -13.11 16.21
CA ILE A 411 -0.27 -12.53 16.78
C ILE A 411 -1.50 -13.12 16.09
N ALA A 412 -1.55 -13.13 14.75
CA ALA A 412 -2.68 -13.69 14.01
C ALA A 412 -2.95 -15.15 14.36
N THR A 413 -1.91 -15.96 14.46
CA THR A 413 -2.01 -17.40 14.81
C THR A 413 -2.47 -17.62 16.26
N GLU A 414 -1.89 -16.88 17.22
CA GLU A 414 -2.20 -17.01 18.64
C GLU A 414 -3.59 -16.49 19.01
N THR A 415 -4.09 -15.51 18.25
CA THR A 415 -5.41 -14.90 18.51
C THR A 415 -6.50 -15.38 17.57
N GLY A 416 -6.16 -16.10 16.49
CA GLY A 416 -7.11 -16.50 15.46
C GLY A 416 -7.73 -15.32 14.70
N SER A 417 -7.03 -14.18 14.62
CA SER A 417 -7.56 -12.91 14.12
C SER A 417 -6.67 -12.33 13.03
N CYS A 418 -7.18 -11.40 12.24
CA CYS A 418 -6.35 -10.54 11.41
C CYS A 418 -5.57 -9.56 12.30
N ALA A 419 -4.24 -9.53 12.18
CA ALA A 419 -3.36 -8.69 12.99
C ALA A 419 -2.79 -7.53 12.19
N VAL A 420 -3.14 -6.28 12.55
CA VAL A 420 -2.57 -5.04 12.00
C VAL A 420 -1.51 -4.53 12.97
N LEU A 421 -0.27 -4.94 12.81
CA LEU A 421 0.85 -4.47 13.65
C LEU A 421 1.30 -3.09 13.20
N LYS A 422 0.80 -2.05 13.90
CA LYS A 422 1.04 -0.63 13.58
C LYS A 422 2.52 -0.26 13.71
N GLY A 423 2.98 0.67 12.86
CA GLY A 423 4.32 1.26 12.87
C GLY A 423 4.81 1.55 11.45
N TRP A 424 6.07 1.98 11.32
CA TRP A 424 6.69 2.12 10.01
C TRP A 424 6.60 0.78 9.25
N ARG A 425 6.13 0.82 7.98
CA ARG A 425 5.78 -0.39 7.23
C ARG A 425 4.79 -1.26 8.02
N THR A 426 3.60 -0.76 8.32
CA THR A 426 2.55 -1.52 9.02
C THR A 426 2.34 -2.88 8.36
N VAL A 427 2.36 -3.94 9.17
CA VAL A 427 2.18 -5.32 8.70
C VAL A 427 0.77 -5.77 9.01
N VAL A 428 0.07 -6.27 8.00
CA VAL A 428 -1.24 -6.93 8.14
C VAL A 428 -1.06 -8.42 7.91
N ALA A 429 -1.19 -9.21 8.95
CA ALA A 429 -1.21 -10.67 8.85
C ALA A 429 -2.68 -11.13 8.88
N GLY A 430 -3.18 -11.59 7.75
CA GLY A 430 -4.57 -11.94 7.57
C GLY A 430 -4.94 -13.25 8.26
N ALA A 431 -6.21 -13.38 8.58
CA ALA A 431 -6.79 -14.63 9.06
C ALA A 431 -6.76 -15.75 7.99
N SER A 432 -6.64 -15.38 6.72
CA SER A 432 -6.43 -16.32 5.59
C SER A 432 -5.04 -16.94 5.53
N GLY A 433 -4.06 -16.37 6.26
CA GLY A 433 -2.64 -16.75 6.24
C GLY A 433 -1.76 -15.85 5.35
N GLU A 434 -2.37 -14.98 4.55
CA GLU A 434 -1.65 -14.02 3.71
C GLU A 434 -1.07 -12.87 4.56
N THR A 435 -0.02 -12.22 4.07
CA THR A 435 0.63 -11.11 4.78
C THR A 435 0.86 -9.94 3.83
N TRP A 436 0.42 -8.76 4.25
CA TRP A 436 0.60 -7.52 3.51
C TRP A 436 1.48 -6.55 4.29
N ILE A 437 2.27 -5.78 3.54
CA ILE A 437 3.04 -4.66 4.05
C ILE A 437 2.45 -3.38 3.46
N ASN A 438 2.14 -2.45 4.34
CA ASN A 438 1.74 -1.11 3.94
C ASN A 438 2.96 -0.22 3.76
N MET A 439 3.10 0.32 2.55
CA MET A 439 4.18 1.22 2.19
C MET A 439 3.83 2.69 2.42
N SER A 440 2.53 3.04 2.46
CA SER A 440 2.05 4.41 2.67
C SER A 440 2.13 4.83 4.14
N GLY A 441 2.12 6.13 4.36
CA GLY A 441 2.18 6.74 5.68
C GLY A 441 3.58 7.16 6.11
N ASN A 442 3.63 8.14 6.98
CA ASN A 442 4.86 8.78 7.41
C ASN A 442 4.82 9.15 8.90
N ALA A 443 5.89 9.77 9.42
CA ALA A 443 6.03 10.13 10.82
C ALA A 443 4.97 11.11 11.35
N ALA A 444 4.30 11.87 10.48
CA ALA A 444 3.19 12.76 10.88
C ALA A 444 2.01 11.99 11.51
N LEU A 445 1.85 10.70 11.18
CA LEU A 445 0.86 9.82 11.79
C LEU A 445 1.16 9.47 13.26
N ALA A 446 2.35 9.77 13.77
CA ALA A 446 2.73 9.55 15.18
C ALA A 446 2.09 10.59 16.12
N LYS A 447 0.76 10.73 16.06
CA LYS A 447 -0.08 11.65 16.84
C LYS A 447 -1.24 10.94 17.51
N GLY A 448 -1.67 11.46 18.65
CA GLY A 448 -2.88 10.98 19.32
C GLY A 448 -4.10 11.12 18.40
N GLY A 449 -4.94 10.09 18.36
CA GLY A 449 -6.14 10.05 17.52
C GLY A 449 -5.96 9.40 16.14
N SER A 450 -4.73 9.25 15.63
CA SER A 450 -4.47 8.59 14.33
C SER A 450 -4.94 7.12 14.32
N GLY A 451 -4.71 6.38 15.41
CA GLY A 451 -5.22 5.01 15.59
C GLY A 451 -6.75 4.95 15.62
N ASP A 452 -7.41 5.92 16.27
CA ASP A 452 -8.88 5.99 16.35
C ASP A 452 -9.47 6.19 14.94
N VAL A 453 -8.85 7.03 14.10
CA VAL A 453 -9.21 7.22 12.69
C VAL A 453 -9.05 5.89 11.92
N LEU A 454 -7.92 5.20 12.05
CA LEU A 454 -7.70 3.90 11.41
C LEU A 454 -8.78 2.88 11.78
N SER A 455 -9.12 2.79 13.07
CA SER A 455 -10.14 1.86 13.55
C SER A 455 -11.51 2.13 12.93
N GLY A 456 -11.88 3.40 12.75
CA GLY A 456 -13.09 3.81 12.06
C GLY A 456 -13.08 3.44 10.58
N ILE A 457 -11.96 3.65 9.88
CA ILE A 457 -11.78 3.27 8.46
C ILE A 457 -11.96 1.75 8.29
N ILE A 458 -11.29 0.95 9.14
CA ILE A 458 -11.42 -0.53 9.10
C ILE A 458 -12.86 -0.94 9.39
N GLY A 459 -13.52 -0.32 10.38
CA GLY A 459 -14.92 -0.58 10.70
C GLY A 459 -15.85 -0.36 9.52
N ALA A 460 -15.65 0.72 8.76
CA ALA A 460 -16.42 1.02 7.55
C ALA A 460 -16.14 -0.01 6.43
N ALA A 461 -14.88 -0.40 6.24
CA ALA A 461 -14.51 -1.42 5.25
C ALA A 461 -15.20 -2.76 5.53
N LEU A 462 -15.21 -3.20 6.81
CA LEU A 462 -15.84 -4.46 7.22
C LEU A 462 -17.37 -4.42 7.22
N ALA A 463 -17.98 -3.25 7.40
CA ALA A 463 -19.43 -3.11 7.44
C ALA A 463 -20.07 -3.21 6.05
N ARG A 464 -19.33 -3.00 4.98
CA ARG A 464 -19.84 -3.10 3.62
C ARG A 464 -20.29 -4.55 3.36
N LYS A 465 -21.51 -4.71 2.88
CA LYS A 465 -21.98 -6.02 2.44
C LYS A 465 -21.22 -6.35 1.15
N CYS A 466 -20.35 -7.35 1.19
CA CYS A 466 -19.94 -8.04 -0.02
C CYS A 466 -21.22 -8.71 -0.55
N GLU A 467 -21.84 -8.14 -1.56
CA GLU A 467 -22.98 -8.79 -2.23
C GLU A 467 -22.48 -10.11 -2.81
N LYS A 468 -22.93 -11.22 -2.22
CA LYS A 468 -22.65 -12.57 -2.71
C LYS A 468 -23.23 -12.85 -4.09
N GLU A 469 -24.02 -11.92 -4.64
CA GLU A 469 -24.72 -12.02 -5.91
C GLU A 469 -24.82 -10.64 -6.58
N ALA A 470 -23.72 -10.12 -7.08
CA ALA A 470 -23.84 -9.28 -8.26
C ALA A 470 -23.97 -10.23 -9.46
N SER A 471 -25.20 -10.56 -9.85
CA SER A 471 -25.46 -11.04 -11.20
C SER A 471 -24.72 -10.10 -12.16
N PRO A 472 -24.00 -10.60 -13.17
CA PRO A 472 -23.38 -9.71 -14.15
C PRO A 472 -24.48 -8.76 -14.64
N PRO A 473 -24.22 -7.44 -14.77
CA PRO A 473 -25.22 -6.50 -15.20
C PRO A 473 -25.85 -7.04 -16.48
N ALA A 474 -27.17 -7.21 -16.45
CA ALA A 474 -27.93 -7.54 -17.65
C ALA A 474 -27.47 -6.59 -18.74
N SER A 475 -27.12 -7.13 -19.91
CA SER A 475 -26.58 -6.46 -21.07
C SER A 475 -26.99 -4.98 -21.12
N VAL A 476 -26.01 -4.07 -20.96
CA VAL A 476 -26.25 -2.63 -21.14
C VAL A 476 -26.91 -2.45 -22.51
N PRO A 477 -28.06 -1.82 -22.62
CA PRO A 477 -28.66 -1.53 -23.92
C PRO A 477 -27.64 -0.68 -24.72
N ASP A 478 -27.42 -1.03 -25.97
CA ASP A 478 -26.63 -0.27 -26.91
C ASP A 478 -27.28 1.10 -27.12
N LEU A 479 -26.91 2.04 -26.27
CA LEU A 479 -27.29 3.43 -26.37
C LEU A 479 -26.29 4.12 -27.29
N GLY A 480 -26.35 3.96 -28.57
CA GLY A 480 -25.55 4.59 -29.62
C GLY A 480 -24.49 5.64 -29.20
N PRO A 481 -23.56 6.06 -30.03
CA PRO A 481 -22.34 6.76 -29.61
C PRO A 481 -22.66 8.04 -28.83
N PRO A 482 -22.14 8.20 -27.60
CA PRO A 482 -22.40 9.40 -26.79
C PRO A 482 -21.68 10.62 -27.38
N ARG A 483 -22.42 11.71 -27.47
CA ARG A 483 -21.95 13.01 -27.97
C ARG A 483 -21.38 13.87 -26.85
N THR A 484 -20.38 13.41 -26.08
CA THR A 484 -19.61 14.32 -25.19
C THR A 484 -18.27 13.70 -24.78
N ARG A 485 -17.25 14.54 -24.71
CA ARG A 485 -15.83 14.26 -24.39
C ARG A 485 -15.53 13.56 -23.04
N VAL A 486 -16.53 13.27 -22.23
CA VAL A 486 -16.36 12.66 -20.90
C VAL A 486 -16.17 11.15 -20.97
N HIS A 487 -16.64 10.49 -22.05
CA HIS A 487 -16.56 9.02 -22.20
C HIS A 487 -15.21 8.48 -22.72
N GLU A 488 -14.32 9.34 -23.17
CA GLU A 488 -12.95 8.92 -23.53
C GLU A 488 -12.04 8.70 -22.31
N LEU A 489 -12.46 9.17 -21.12
CA LEU A 489 -11.69 9.08 -19.88
C LEU A 489 -11.99 7.81 -19.03
N TYR A 490 -13.08 7.10 -19.28
CA TYR A 490 -13.44 5.91 -18.51
C TYR A 490 -13.43 4.66 -19.38
N GLY A 491 -12.25 4.08 -19.55
CA GLY A 491 -12.08 2.80 -20.24
C GLY A 491 -12.83 1.66 -19.52
N THR A 492 -13.96 1.21 -20.07
CA THR A 492 -14.76 0.07 -19.58
C THR A 492 -13.99 -1.26 -19.47
N GLY A 493 -12.76 -1.32 -19.99
CA GLY A 493 -11.92 -2.53 -19.99
C GLY A 493 -11.33 -2.92 -18.63
N SER A 494 -11.07 -1.95 -17.72
CA SER A 494 -10.43 -2.25 -16.43
C SER A 494 -11.43 -2.83 -15.42
N MET A 495 -12.65 -2.33 -15.36
CA MET A 495 -13.71 -2.83 -14.47
C MET A 495 -14.13 -4.27 -14.80
N GLN A 496 -14.25 -4.63 -16.08
CA GLN A 496 -14.56 -6.00 -16.48
C GLN A 496 -13.45 -6.99 -16.14
N LYS A 497 -12.18 -6.58 -16.23
CA LYS A 497 -11.04 -7.40 -15.80
C LYS A 497 -10.99 -7.62 -14.30
N GLN A 498 -11.33 -6.60 -13.50
CA GLN A 498 -11.40 -6.69 -12.03
C GLN A 498 -12.53 -7.61 -11.56
N SER A 499 -13.71 -7.47 -12.14
CA SER A 499 -14.85 -8.32 -11.85
C SER A 499 -14.56 -9.80 -12.18
N LYS A 500 -13.86 -10.07 -13.27
CA LYS A 500 -13.47 -11.43 -13.65
C LYS A 500 -12.40 -12.02 -12.73
N PHE A 501 -11.38 -11.24 -12.34
CA PHE A 501 -10.37 -11.66 -11.37
C PHE A 501 -10.98 -11.96 -10.01
N LEU A 502 -11.89 -11.09 -9.54
CA LEU A 502 -12.62 -11.30 -8.28
C LEU A 502 -13.48 -12.58 -8.33
N ALA A 503 -14.19 -12.81 -9.45
CA ALA A 503 -15.00 -14.01 -9.66
C ALA A 503 -14.14 -15.28 -9.65
N GLU A 504 -12.98 -15.28 -10.30
CA GLU A 504 -12.05 -16.41 -10.32
C GLU A 504 -11.42 -16.71 -8.95
N GLN A 505 -11.19 -15.70 -8.11
CA GLN A 505 -10.72 -15.89 -6.73
C GLN A 505 -11.85 -16.40 -5.80
N LEU A 506 -13.08 -15.94 -6.01
CA LEU A 506 -14.27 -16.39 -5.27
C LEU A 506 -14.65 -17.84 -5.59
N GLU A 507 -14.48 -18.29 -6.84
CA GLU A 507 -14.77 -19.67 -7.24
C GLU A 507 -13.79 -20.69 -6.65
N ARG A 508 -12.55 -20.27 -6.32
CA ARG A 508 -11.51 -21.18 -5.81
C ARG A 508 -11.66 -21.60 -4.35
N ASN A 509 -12.45 -20.89 -3.51
CA ASN A 509 -12.61 -21.32 -2.11
C ASN A 509 -13.77 -20.60 -1.37
N THR A 510 -14.89 -21.24 -1.16
CA THR A 510 -16.09 -20.66 -0.55
C THR A 510 -15.95 -20.24 0.94
N MET A 511 -15.09 -20.83 1.75
CA MET A 511 -14.87 -20.39 3.14
C MET A 511 -13.58 -19.55 3.29
N LYS A 512 -12.49 -19.93 2.65
CA LYS A 512 -11.25 -19.12 2.61
C LYS A 512 -11.44 -17.82 1.81
N GLY A 513 -12.34 -17.81 0.82
CA GLY A 513 -12.65 -16.63 0.02
C GLY A 513 -13.27 -15.48 0.81
N SER A 514 -14.12 -15.76 1.80
CA SER A 514 -14.71 -14.71 2.65
C SER A 514 -13.69 -14.06 3.57
N ALA A 515 -12.82 -14.86 4.22
CA ALA A 515 -11.77 -14.33 5.08
C ALA A 515 -10.74 -13.53 4.28
N PHE A 516 -10.34 -14.01 3.11
CA PHE A 516 -9.42 -13.31 2.21
C PHE A 516 -9.95 -11.93 1.78
N LEU A 517 -11.22 -11.81 1.40
CA LEU A 517 -11.83 -10.52 1.05
C LEU A 517 -11.88 -9.55 2.22
N MET A 518 -12.13 -10.06 3.44
CA MET A 518 -12.06 -9.23 4.64
C MET A 518 -10.62 -8.78 4.94
N ASP A 519 -9.63 -9.67 4.76
CA ASP A 519 -8.21 -9.32 4.89
C ASP A 519 -7.79 -8.25 3.88
N VAL A 520 -8.25 -8.33 2.62
CA VAL A 520 -8.04 -7.29 1.60
C VAL A 520 -8.70 -5.97 2.02
N SER A 521 -9.92 -6.01 2.57
CA SER A 521 -10.63 -4.82 3.05
C SER A 521 -9.88 -4.14 4.21
N VAL A 522 -9.32 -4.92 5.13
CA VAL A 522 -8.48 -4.41 6.23
C VAL A 522 -7.19 -3.80 5.68
N SER A 523 -6.53 -4.49 4.75
CA SER A 523 -5.30 -4.01 4.12
C SER A 523 -5.54 -2.70 3.37
N ALA A 524 -6.60 -2.62 2.58
CA ALA A 524 -7.01 -1.40 1.88
C ALA A 524 -7.28 -0.23 2.83
N ALA A 525 -7.94 -0.48 3.98
CA ALA A 525 -8.19 0.53 5.00
C ALA A 525 -6.87 1.06 5.61
N VAL A 526 -5.90 0.17 5.85
CA VAL A 526 -4.57 0.56 6.35
C VAL A 526 -3.82 1.41 5.32
N HIS A 527 -3.88 1.03 4.05
CA HIS A 527 -3.24 1.79 2.97
C HIS A 527 -3.87 3.18 2.81
N LEU A 528 -5.19 3.25 2.76
CA LEU A 528 -5.93 4.50 2.65
C LEU A 528 -5.60 5.46 3.81
N HIS A 529 -5.52 4.95 5.05
CA HIS A 529 -5.11 5.74 6.21
C HIS A 529 -3.68 6.28 6.07
N GLY A 530 -2.75 5.46 5.58
CA GLY A 530 -1.37 5.86 5.32
C GLY A 530 -1.30 6.97 4.27
N MET A 531 -1.97 6.81 3.12
CA MET A 531 -2.04 7.83 2.07
C MET A 531 -2.63 9.15 2.57
N CYS A 532 -3.66 9.10 3.42
CA CYS A 532 -4.19 10.31 4.07
C CYS A 532 -3.12 11.04 4.87
N GLY A 533 -2.25 10.30 5.57
CA GLY A 533 -1.10 10.85 6.30
C GLY A 533 -0.06 11.47 5.38
N ASP A 534 0.21 10.84 4.23
CA ASP A 534 1.15 11.35 3.23
C ASP A 534 0.63 12.66 2.61
N MET A 535 -0.64 12.71 2.23
CA MET A 535 -1.28 13.91 1.70
C MET A 535 -1.34 15.04 2.74
N ALA A 536 -1.67 14.72 4.00
CA ALA A 536 -1.69 15.70 5.07
C ALA A 536 -0.29 16.30 5.31
N ARG A 537 0.78 15.49 5.28
CA ARG A 537 2.16 15.96 5.38
C ARG A 537 2.56 16.86 4.21
N ASN A 538 2.09 16.54 2.99
CA ASN A 538 2.40 17.34 1.80
C ASN A 538 1.71 18.71 1.80
N GLU A 539 0.59 18.85 2.49
CA GLU A 539 -0.14 20.12 2.65
C GLU A 539 0.35 20.93 3.85
N LEU A 540 0.68 20.23 4.94
CA LEU A 540 1.05 20.79 6.23
C LEU A 540 2.46 20.33 6.60
N HIS A 541 3.10 21.04 7.51
CA HIS A 541 4.36 20.57 8.07
C HIS A 541 4.11 19.32 8.94
N GLU A 542 4.95 18.27 8.85
CA GLU A 542 4.77 16.98 9.55
C GLU A 542 4.51 17.12 11.05
N ASN A 543 5.10 18.13 11.71
CA ASN A 543 4.90 18.40 13.12
C ASN A 543 3.52 19.00 13.44
N THR A 544 2.77 19.51 12.47
CA THR A 544 1.48 20.20 12.66
C THR A 544 0.28 19.34 12.30
N VAL A 545 0.47 18.24 11.57
CA VAL A 545 -0.59 17.29 11.22
C VAL A 545 -1.25 16.72 12.47
N ILE A 546 -2.57 16.72 12.50
CA ILE A 546 -3.39 16.10 13.54
C ILE A 546 -4.34 15.04 12.92
N ALA A 547 -4.97 14.23 13.75
CA ALA A 547 -5.84 13.14 13.29
C ALA A 547 -7.01 13.61 12.38
N ARG A 548 -7.50 14.84 12.57
CA ARG A 548 -8.54 15.43 11.72
C ARG A 548 -8.01 15.68 10.31
N ASP A 549 -6.80 16.19 10.16
CA ASP A 549 -6.19 16.46 8.86
C ASP A 549 -6.01 15.16 8.05
N VAL A 550 -5.63 14.07 8.74
CA VAL A 550 -5.58 12.72 8.15
C VAL A 550 -6.97 12.33 7.61
N MET A 551 -8.01 12.48 8.41
CA MET A 551 -9.38 12.14 8.02
C MET A 551 -9.91 13.04 6.88
N ASP A 552 -9.57 14.32 6.85
CA ASP A 552 -10.02 15.27 5.82
C ASP A 552 -9.39 14.97 4.45
N ASN A 553 -8.27 14.28 4.41
CA ASN A 553 -7.60 13.81 3.18
C ASN A 553 -8.18 12.50 2.59
N LEU A 554 -9.18 11.87 3.20
CA LEU A 554 -9.79 10.65 2.67
C LEU A 554 -10.28 10.78 1.22
N THR A 555 -10.95 11.88 0.88
CA THR A 555 -11.46 12.10 -0.49
C THR A 555 -10.33 12.11 -1.52
N ARG A 556 -9.24 12.80 -1.23
CA ARG A 556 -8.09 12.89 -2.14
C ARG A 556 -7.38 11.55 -2.28
N SER A 557 -7.25 10.81 -1.17
CA SER A 557 -6.64 9.49 -1.17
C SER A 557 -7.44 8.49 -2.01
N PHE A 558 -8.77 8.53 -1.98
CA PHE A 558 -9.60 7.73 -2.88
C PHE A 558 -9.37 8.09 -4.35
N HIS A 559 -9.37 9.37 -4.69
CA HIS A 559 -9.11 9.82 -6.07
C HIS A 559 -7.73 9.42 -6.55
N GLU A 560 -6.70 9.50 -5.71
CA GLU A 560 -5.36 9.08 -6.10
C GLU A 560 -5.29 7.58 -6.38
N CYS A 561 -5.94 6.75 -5.56
CA CYS A 561 -6.04 5.31 -5.84
C CYS A 561 -6.71 5.03 -7.20
N GLU A 562 -7.75 5.78 -7.55
CA GLU A 562 -8.42 5.67 -8.87
C GLU A 562 -7.48 6.05 -10.01
N LEU A 563 -6.74 7.16 -9.89
CA LEU A 563 -5.79 7.63 -10.88
C LEU A 563 -4.61 6.67 -11.08
N GLN A 564 -4.09 6.07 -10.01
CA GLN A 564 -3.03 5.06 -10.09
C GLN A 564 -3.49 3.84 -10.89
N MET A 565 -4.73 3.37 -10.68
CA MET A 565 -5.30 2.27 -11.46
C MET A 565 -5.43 2.59 -12.95
N GLU A 566 -5.83 3.81 -13.29
CA GLU A 566 -5.96 4.26 -14.69
C GLU A 566 -4.61 4.36 -15.40
N ARG A 567 -3.59 4.83 -14.73
CA ARG A 567 -2.22 4.98 -15.28
C ARG A 567 -1.47 3.66 -15.42
N GLY A 568 -1.90 2.60 -14.72
CA GLY A 568 -1.17 1.33 -14.64
C GLY A 568 0.19 1.44 -13.95
N LEU A 569 0.38 2.50 -13.15
CA LEU A 569 1.52 2.72 -12.28
C LEU A 569 1.04 2.60 -10.83
N PHE A 570 1.64 1.69 -10.09
CA PHE A 570 1.31 1.46 -8.69
C PHE A 570 2.44 2.00 -7.82
N TYR A 571 2.12 2.97 -6.97
CA TYR A 571 3.11 3.57 -6.10
C TYR A 571 3.25 2.80 -4.80
N LEU A 572 4.48 2.46 -4.46
CA LEU A 572 4.85 1.93 -3.15
C LEU A 572 5.08 3.08 -2.16
N GLN A 573 5.60 4.19 -2.69
CA GLN A 573 5.91 5.41 -1.97
C GLN A 573 5.79 6.58 -2.95
N GLU A 574 5.16 7.68 -2.51
CA GLU A 574 5.07 8.96 -3.24
C GLU A 574 5.98 10.03 -2.66
#